data_02f24f1961d182f8ddd4b3747178b667
#
_entry.id   02f24f1961d182f8ddd4b3747178b667
#
_cell.length_a   1.000
_cell.length_b   1.000
_cell.length_c   1.000
_cell.angle_alpha   90.00
_cell.angle_beta   90.00
_cell.angle_gamma   90.00
#
_symmetry.space_group_name_H-M   'P 1'
#
loop_
_entity.id
_entity.type
_entity.pdbx_description
1 polymer ?
#
loop_
_entity_poly.entity_id
_entity_poly.type
_entity_poly.pdbx_seq_one_letter_code
_entity_poly.pdbx_strand_id
1 'polypeptide(L)'
;MNRFAVFGNPISHSLSPMIHNEFSNELGINLSYEKMAPHIEVFEFIANKFINDGGLGFNITLPFKVEAFNFSQELTSNASAAGAVNTIKIDNNVIIGENTDGNGLVNDLEINLAESLSGKEILIIGAGGATQGILKPLLDKNPEKILLANRTSEKSVQLASEFLKYGKVCGFGINQIKSKPVDIIINATSASIDGAMPALPGGVCKGALCYDLMYGAQTPFMKWGLENSARKVSDGLGMLVEQAALSFNFWHAKSPRTDSVISLIRETNG
;
A
#
# COMPACT_ATOMS: atom_id res chain seq x y z
N MET A 1 5.93 -5.21 28.26
CA MET A 1 5.53 -5.69 26.93
C MET A 1 5.14 -4.47 26.11
N ASN A 2 5.77 -4.26 24.97
CA ASN A 2 5.50 -3.10 24.11
C ASN A 2 4.14 -3.29 23.42
N ARG A 3 3.24 -2.29 23.53
CA ARG A 3 1.87 -2.40 23.00
C ARG A 3 1.73 -1.70 21.66
N PHE A 4 1.24 -2.47 20.68
CA PHE A 4 0.92 -1.99 19.32
C PHE A 4 -0.47 -2.48 18.91
N ALA A 5 -1.02 -1.88 17.85
CA ALA A 5 -2.33 -2.26 17.33
C ALA A 5 -2.46 -1.99 15.83
N VAL A 6 -3.53 -2.48 15.22
CA VAL A 6 -4.05 -1.99 13.94
C VAL A 6 -5.47 -1.46 14.13
N PHE A 7 -5.71 -0.25 13.64
CA PHE A 7 -7.01 0.42 13.63
C PHE A 7 -7.64 0.34 12.25
N GLY A 8 -8.87 -0.16 12.18
CA GLY A 8 -9.63 -0.27 10.93
C GLY A 8 -11.06 -0.73 11.19
N ASN A 9 -11.97 -0.50 10.25
CA ASN A 9 -13.34 -1.00 10.38
C ASN A 9 -13.95 -1.29 9.00
N PRO A 10 -14.18 -2.58 8.64
CA PRO A 10 -13.91 -3.80 9.44
C PRO A 10 -12.41 -4.15 9.55
N ILE A 11 -12.01 -4.88 10.62
CA ILE A 11 -10.61 -5.26 10.86
C ILE A 11 -10.41 -6.76 11.15
N SER A 12 -11.48 -7.53 11.21
CA SER A 12 -11.42 -8.94 11.60
C SER A 12 -10.45 -9.78 10.76
N HIS A 13 -10.38 -9.52 9.47
CA HIS A 13 -9.56 -10.26 8.49
C HIS A 13 -8.10 -9.75 8.37
N SER A 14 -7.70 -8.74 9.16
CA SER A 14 -6.33 -8.22 9.09
C SER A 14 -5.30 -9.27 9.48
N LEU A 15 -4.28 -9.44 8.63
CA LEU A 15 -3.11 -10.29 8.86
C LEU A 15 -2.01 -9.58 9.67
N SER A 16 -2.14 -8.27 9.94
CA SER A 16 -1.11 -7.49 10.62
C SER A 16 -0.68 -8.08 11.97
N PRO A 17 -1.58 -8.59 12.85
CA PRO A 17 -1.14 -9.19 14.11
C PRO A 17 -0.22 -10.41 13.90
N MET A 18 -0.53 -11.27 12.94
CA MET A 18 0.30 -12.44 12.62
C MET A 18 1.66 -11.99 12.08
N ILE A 19 1.68 -11.06 11.13
CA ILE A 19 2.90 -10.54 10.51
C ILE A 19 3.83 -9.92 11.58
N HIS A 20 3.30 -9.03 12.42
CA HIS A 20 4.09 -8.37 13.47
C HIS A 20 4.56 -9.33 14.57
N ASN A 21 3.79 -10.38 14.88
CA ASN A 21 4.23 -11.44 15.79
C ASN A 21 5.39 -12.24 15.22
N GLU A 22 5.39 -12.59 13.93
CA GLU A 22 6.52 -13.28 13.28
C GLU A 22 7.78 -12.39 13.30
N PHE A 23 7.67 -11.10 12.98
CA PHE A 23 8.78 -10.15 13.11
C PHE A 23 9.31 -10.03 14.53
N SER A 24 8.41 -10.02 15.51
CA SER A 24 8.73 -9.99 16.94
C SER A 24 9.53 -11.23 17.37
N ASN A 25 9.09 -12.41 16.94
CA ASN A 25 9.73 -13.69 17.23
C ASN A 25 11.13 -13.74 16.61
N GLU A 26 11.27 -13.37 15.33
CA GLU A 26 12.56 -13.35 14.62
C GLU A 26 13.58 -12.45 15.31
N LEU A 27 13.18 -11.26 15.74
CA LEU A 27 14.08 -10.24 16.28
C LEU A 27 14.20 -10.25 17.81
N GLY A 28 13.51 -11.16 18.50
CA GLY A 28 13.52 -11.28 19.95
C GLY A 28 12.96 -10.04 20.67
N ILE A 29 11.95 -9.36 20.05
CA ILE A 29 11.30 -8.18 20.62
C ILE A 29 9.99 -8.60 21.25
N ASN A 30 9.79 -8.35 22.56
CA ASN A 30 8.54 -8.68 23.24
C ASN A 30 7.50 -7.59 23.00
N LEU A 31 6.49 -7.87 22.16
CA LEU A 31 5.37 -6.97 21.88
C LEU A 31 4.01 -7.67 21.97
N SER A 32 2.96 -6.89 22.17
CA SER A 32 1.58 -7.29 21.90
C SER A 32 1.04 -6.48 20.75
N TYR A 33 0.28 -7.13 19.88
CA TYR A 33 -0.33 -6.49 18.72
C TYR A 33 -1.80 -6.86 18.61
N GLU A 34 -2.68 -5.89 18.75
CA GLU A 34 -4.13 -6.10 18.84
C GLU A 34 -4.89 -5.45 17.67
N LYS A 35 -6.14 -5.89 17.43
CA LYS A 35 -7.05 -5.32 16.45
C LYS A 35 -8.01 -4.36 17.13
N MET A 36 -8.15 -3.15 16.61
CA MET A 36 -9.04 -2.11 17.12
C MET A 36 -10.02 -1.69 16.02
N ALA A 37 -11.32 -1.83 16.28
CA ALA A 37 -12.39 -1.52 15.32
C ALA A 37 -13.31 -0.39 15.86
N PRO A 38 -12.82 0.83 16.07
CA PRO A 38 -13.66 1.93 16.50
C PRO A 38 -14.72 2.31 15.44
N HIS A 39 -15.81 2.94 15.87
CA HIS A 39 -16.64 3.71 14.94
C HIS A 39 -15.88 4.94 14.46
N ILE A 40 -16.20 5.41 13.24
CA ILE A 40 -15.46 6.51 12.60
C ILE A 40 -15.47 7.78 13.46
N GLU A 41 -16.58 8.07 14.11
CA GLU A 41 -16.81 9.28 14.92
C GLU A 41 -15.99 9.31 16.23
N VAL A 42 -15.45 8.17 16.65
CA VAL A 42 -14.72 8.03 17.92
C VAL A 42 -13.27 7.57 17.73
N PHE A 43 -12.75 7.60 16.50
CA PHE A 43 -11.38 7.18 16.20
C PHE A 43 -10.35 7.89 17.10
N GLU A 44 -10.39 9.22 17.14
CA GLU A 44 -9.44 10.02 17.91
C GLU A 44 -9.51 9.72 19.41
N PHE A 45 -10.72 9.56 19.96
CA PHE A 45 -10.93 9.23 21.36
C PHE A 45 -10.30 7.86 21.70
N ILE A 46 -10.54 6.86 20.88
CA ILE A 46 -10.01 5.50 21.10
C ILE A 46 -8.49 5.46 20.89
N ALA A 47 -7.95 6.21 19.90
CA ALA A 47 -6.52 6.35 19.68
C ALA A 47 -5.81 6.99 20.89
N ASN A 48 -6.35 8.10 21.41
CA ASN A 48 -5.82 8.74 22.61
C ASN A 48 -5.89 7.81 23.85
N LYS A 49 -7.00 7.09 24.00
CA LYS A 49 -7.12 6.09 25.08
C LYS A 49 -6.05 5.01 24.96
N PHE A 50 -5.82 4.45 23.77
CA PHE A 50 -4.80 3.45 23.52
C PHE A 50 -3.39 3.96 23.87
N ILE A 51 -3.07 5.21 23.51
CA ILE A 51 -1.80 5.87 23.84
C ILE A 51 -1.67 6.04 25.37
N ASN A 52 -2.70 6.55 26.04
CA ASN A 52 -2.71 6.75 27.50
C ASN A 52 -2.59 5.43 28.28
N ASP A 53 -3.08 4.33 27.72
CA ASP A 53 -2.95 2.98 28.27
C ASP A 53 -1.58 2.34 27.95
N GLY A 54 -0.60 3.11 27.46
CA GLY A 54 0.77 2.69 27.20
C GLY A 54 1.03 2.15 25.80
N GLY A 55 0.19 2.46 24.81
CA GLY A 55 0.42 2.16 23.41
C GLY A 55 1.60 2.98 22.85
N LEU A 56 2.53 2.31 22.16
CA LEU A 56 3.74 2.92 21.61
C LEU A 56 3.63 3.26 20.12
N GLY A 57 2.64 2.70 19.44
CA GLY A 57 2.39 2.92 18.02
C GLY A 57 1.29 2.03 17.49
N PHE A 58 0.79 2.35 16.31
CA PHE A 58 -0.25 1.54 15.69
C PHE A 58 -0.30 1.75 14.16
N ASN A 59 -0.70 0.70 13.45
CA ASN A 59 -1.04 0.81 12.04
C ASN A 59 -2.49 1.26 11.87
N ILE A 60 -2.76 1.86 10.73
CA ILE A 60 -4.07 2.34 10.33
C ILE A 60 -4.43 1.81 8.94
N THR A 61 -5.65 1.28 8.82
CA THR A 61 -6.25 0.94 7.54
C THR A 61 -7.60 1.65 7.37
N LEU A 62 -8.33 1.31 6.31
CA LEU A 62 -9.63 1.89 6.04
C LEU A 62 -10.59 1.80 7.26
N PRO A 63 -11.37 2.86 7.52
CA PRO A 63 -11.45 4.12 6.77
C PRO A 63 -10.55 5.24 7.32
N PHE A 64 -9.68 5.01 8.30
CA PHE A 64 -9.09 6.00 9.22
C PHE A 64 -7.78 6.65 8.76
N LYS A 65 -7.27 6.39 7.54
CA LYS A 65 -5.94 6.90 7.12
C LYS A 65 -5.87 8.42 7.03
N VAL A 66 -6.98 9.08 6.68
CA VAL A 66 -7.06 10.55 6.62
C VAL A 66 -7.25 11.14 8.01
N GLU A 67 -8.05 10.51 8.85
CA GLU A 67 -8.22 10.88 10.26
C GLU A 67 -6.89 10.79 11.01
N ALA A 68 -6.13 9.70 10.78
CA ALA A 68 -4.80 9.54 11.36
C ALA A 68 -3.80 10.58 10.86
N PHE A 69 -3.91 11.02 9.61
CA PHE A 69 -3.12 12.14 9.09
C PHE A 69 -3.41 13.44 9.87
N ASN A 70 -4.67 13.76 10.09
CA ASN A 70 -5.08 14.94 10.86
C ASN A 70 -4.75 14.81 12.36
N PHE A 71 -4.75 13.59 12.89
CA PHE A 71 -4.42 13.29 14.29
C PHE A 71 -2.91 13.38 14.57
N SER A 72 -2.06 13.26 13.57
CA SER A 72 -0.61 13.30 13.71
C SER A 72 -0.11 14.73 13.96
N GLN A 73 0.78 14.90 14.94
CA GLN A 73 1.44 16.19 15.25
C GLN A 73 2.61 16.47 14.32
N GLU A 74 3.32 15.42 13.93
CA GLU A 74 4.40 15.45 12.93
C GLU A 74 4.13 14.44 11.82
N LEU A 75 4.52 14.79 10.61
CA LEU A 75 4.33 13.94 9.42
C LEU A 75 5.65 13.77 8.69
N THR A 76 5.93 12.55 8.31
CA THR A 76 7.04 12.28 7.37
C THR A 76 6.72 12.82 5.98
N SER A 77 7.74 12.89 5.12
CA SER A 77 7.57 13.34 3.73
C SER A 77 6.62 12.44 2.93
N ASN A 78 6.60 11.12 3.22
CA ASN A 78 5.71 10.18 2.55
C ASN A 78 4.26 10.36 3.00
N ALA A 79 4.02 10.48 4.31
CA ALA A 79 2.70 10.75 4.85
C ALA A 79 2.15 12.10 4.33
N SER A 80 2.98 13.14 4.31
CA SER A 80 2.61 14.47 3.79
C SER A 80 2.25 14.43 2.30
N ALA A 81 3.00 13.69 1.49
CA ALA A 81 2.72 13.55 0.06
C ALA A 81 1.45 12.70 -0.20
N ALA A 82 1.26 11.65 0.59
CA ALA A 82 0.09 10.78 0.51
C ALA A 82 -1.20 11.44 1.02
N GLY A 83 -1.12 12.49 1.86
CA GLY A 83 -2.29 13.04 2.57
C GLY A 83 -2.98 11.99 3.45
N ALA A 84 -2.25 10.96 3.88
CA ALA A 84 -2.76 9.82 4.61
C ALA A 84 -1.65 9.16 5.45
N VAL A 85 -2.01 8.62 6.60
CA VAL A 85 -1.11 7.90 7.52
C VAL A 85 -1.59 6.46 7.67
N ASN A 86 -0.68 5.49 7.49
CA ASN A 86 -0.93 4.08 7.79
C ASN A 86 -0.16 3.57 9.00
N THR A 87 0.73 4.39 9.58
CA THR A 87 1.57 4.02 10.71
C THR A 87 1.79 5.23 11.62
N ILE A 88 1.45 5.07 12.90
CA ILE A 88 1.73 6.06 13.95
C ILE A 88 2.78 5.51 14.91
N LYS A 89 3.74 6.36 15.27
CA LYS A 89 4.70 6.16 16.34
C LYS A 89 4.51 7.22 17.40
N ILE A 90 4.58 6.81 18.67
CA ILE A 90 4.64 7.74 19.81
C ILE A 90 6.09 7.84 20.24
N ASP A 91 6.67 9.03 20.11
CA ASP A 91 8.05 9.30 20.49
C ASP A 91 8.10 10.56 21.37
N ASN A 92 8.54 10.41 22.61
CA ASN A 92 8.58 11.51 23.60
C ASN A 92 7.25 12.30 23.72
N ASN A 93 6.13 11.59 23.71
CA ASN A 93 4.76 12.13 23.69
C ASN A 93 4.38 12.89 22.41
N VAL A 94 5.17 12.82 21.35
CA VAL A 94 4.82 13.35 20.04
C VAL A 94 4.21 12.23 19.18
N ILE A 95 3.10 12.53 18.53
CA ILE A 95 2.40 11.62 17.62
C ILE A 95 2.96 11.82 16.21
N ILE A 96 3.76 10.88 15.73
CA ILE A 96 4.42 10.97 14.43
C ILE A 96 3.72 10.03 13.43
N GLY A 97 3.25 10.59 12.32
CA GLY A 97 2.57 9.86 11.24
C GLY A 97 3.50 9.55 10.06
N GLU A 98 3.48 8.30 9.62
CA GLU A 98 4.20 7.79 8.44
C GLU A 98 3.21 7.10 7.48
N ASN A 99 3.58 7.05 6.19
CA ASN A 99 2.91 6.21 5.21
C ASN A 99 3.91 5.25 4.57
N THR A 100 3.83 3.98 4.95
CA THR A 100 4.73 2.92 4.49
C THR A 100 4.21 2.17 3.26
N ASP A 101 2.97 2.43 2.81
CA ASP A 101 2.33 1.67 1.71
C ASP A 101 3.15 1.74 0.42
N GLY A 102 3.54 2.94 0.00
CA GLY A 102 4.22 3.11 -1.26
C GLY A 102 5.64 2.54 -1.26
N ASN A 103 6.39 2.70 -0.16
CA ASN A 103 7.69 2.06 -0.02
C ASN A 103 7.57 0.54 0.11
N GLY A 104 6.49 0.03 0.72
CA GLY A 104 6.18 -1.40 0.74
C GLY A 104 5.97 -1.97 -0.66
N LEU A 105 5.21 -1.26 -1.51
CA LEU A 105 5.05 -1.64 -2.93
C LEU A 105 6.39 -1.61 -3.68
N VAL A 106 7.18 -0.57 -3.50
CA VAL A 106 8.49 -0.44 -4.13
C VAL A 106 9.42 -1.59 -3.73
N ASN A 107 9.48 -1.93 -2.45
CA ASN A 107 10.28 -3.05 -1.97
C ASN A 107 9.82 -4.38 -2.58
N ASP A 108 8.52 -4.63 -2.62
CA ASP A 108 8.00 -5.85 -3.24
C ASP A 108 8.36 -5.93 -4.73
N LEU A 109 8.19 -4.84 -5.46
CA LEU A 109 8.55 -4.80 -6.88
C LEU A 109 10.06 -5.02 -7.10
N GLU A 110 10.93 -4.27 -6.41
CA GLU A 110 12.37 -4.28 -6.67
C GLU A 110 13.09 -5.48 -6.02
N ILE A 111 12.69 -5.88 -4.80
CA ILE A 111 13.38 -6.92 -4.04
C ILE A 111 12.77 -8.30 -4.32
N ASN A 112 11.47 -8.47 -4.05
CA ASN A 112 10.83 -9.78 -4.12
C ASN A 112 10.54 -10.20 -5.56
N LEU A 113 10.14 -9.25 -6.43
CA LEU A 113 9.83 -9.51 -7.83
C LEU A 113 11.01 -9.27 -8.77
N ALA A 114 12.11 -8.69 -8.26
CA ALA A 114 13.32 -8.33 -9.03
C ALA A 114 13.00 -7.43 -10.24
N GLU A 115 12.06 -6.50 -10.09
CA GLU A 115 11.58 -5.60 -11.14
C GLU A 115 12.16 -4.21 -10.96
N SER A 116 12.99 -3.76 -11.89
CA SER A 116 13.51 -2.38 -11.87
C SER A 116 12.41 -1.39 -12.24
N LEU A 117 12.29 -0.30 -11.49
CA LEU A 117 11.33 0.78 -11.73
C LEU A 117 11.94 1.93 -12.56
N SER A 118 13.26 2.10 -12.51
CA SER A 118 13.96 3.17 -13.19
C SER A 118 13.81 3.07 -14.71
N GLY A 119 13.42 4.18 -15.37
CA GLY A 119 13.22 4.27 -16.80
C GLY A 119 11.98 3.52 -17.33
N LYS A 120 11.10 3.00 -16.46
CA LYS A 120 9.92 2.23 -16.83
C LYS A 120 8.70 3.12 -17.08
N GLU A 121 7.86 2.73 -18.04
CA GLU A 121 6.52 3.28 -18.24
C GLU A 121 5.53 2.49 -17.36
N ILE A 122 4.96 3.15 -16.35
CA ILE A 122 4.06 2.54 -15.37
C ILE A 122 2.64 3.05 -15.58
N LEU A 123 1.67 2.15 -15.76
CA LEU A 123 0.24 2.46 -15.79
C LEU A 123 -0.38 2.09 -14.43
N ILE A 124 -1.02 3.05 -13.77
CA ILE A 124 -1.78 2.83 -12.55
C ILE A 124 -3.27 3.00 -12.86
N ILE A 125 -4.06 2.01 -12.50
CA ILE A 125 -5.51 2.01 -12.67
C ILE A 125 -6.15 2.33 -11.31
N GLY A 126 -6.88 3.43 -11.27
CA GLY A 126 -7.45 4.03 -10.07
C GLY A 126 -6.77 5.35 -9.70
N ALA A 127 -7.52 6.27 -9.09
CA ALA A 127 -7.05 7.55 -8.58
C ALA A 127 -7.65 7.82 -7.19
N GLY A 128 -7.62 6.82 -6.34
CA GLY A 128 -8.04 6.89 -4.94
C GLY A 128 -6.88 7.01 -3.96
N GLY A 129 -7.19 6.90 -2.66
CA GLY A 129 -6.18 7.00 -1.59
C GLY A 129 -5.04 5.99 -1.70
N ALA A 130 -5.29 4.77 -2.19
CA ALA A 130 -4.23 3.79 -2.44
C ALA A 130 -3.23 4.29 -3.50
N THR A 131 -3.72 4.82 -4.62
CA THR A 131 -2.88 5.42 -5.66
C THR A 131 -2.08 6.60 -5.12
N GLN A 132 -2.71 7.50 -4.38
CA GLN A 132 -2.06 8.66 -3.78
C GLN A 132 -0.90 8.24 -2.86
N GLY A 133 -1.10 7.18 -2.05
CA GLY A 133 -0.08 6.66 -1.13
C GLY A 133 1.15 6.07 -1.82
N ILE A 134 1.01 5.52 -3.03
CA ILE A 134 2.12 4.86 -3.74
C ILE A 134 2.84 5.77 -4.74
N LEU A 135 2.25 6.90 -5.15
CA LEU A 135 2.78 7.73 -6.24
C LEU A 135 4.16 8.30 -5.96
N LYS A 136 4.36 8.97 -4.80
CA LYS A 136 5.65 9.58 -4.50
C LYS A 136 6.78 8.54 -4.43
N PRO A 137 6.68 7.43 -3.68
CA PRO A 137 7.70 6.39 -3.65
C PRO A 137 8.02 5.79 -5.03
N LEU A 138 7.03 5.62 -5.90
CA LEU A 138 7.25 5.17 -7.27
C LEU A 138 7.99 6.22 -8.10
N LEU A 139 7.63 7.50 -7.99
CA LEU A 139 8.29 8.61 -8.70
C LEU A 139 9.73 8.82 -8.22
N ASP A 140 10.02 8.61 -6.94
CA ASP A 140 11.37 8.66 -6.37
C ASP A 140 12.34 7.62 -7.01
N LYS A 141 11.79 6.57 -7.67
CA LYS A 141 12.57 5.58 -8.44
C LYS A 141 12.90 6.00 -9.87
N ASN A 142 12.57 7.22 -10.25
CA ASN A 142 12.84 7.78 -11.59
C ASN A 142 12.28 6.92 -12.73
N PRO A 143 10.99 6.54 -12.74
CA PRO A 143 10.37 5.92 -13.90
C PRO A 143 10.42 6.88 -15.10
N GLU A 144 10.32 6.34 -16.33
CA GLU A 144 10.21 7.21 -17.51
C GLU A 144 8.98 8.12 -17.39
N LYS A 145 7.86 7.55 -16.99
CA LYS A 145 6.61 8.26 -16.66
C LYS A 145 5.63 7.34 -15.93
N ILE A 146 4.71 7.95 -15.19
CA ILE A 146 3.54 7.29 -14.64
C ILE A 146 2.28 7.77 -15.36
N LEU A 147 1.46 6.84 -15.81
CA LEU A 147 0.16 7.03 -16.42
C LEU A 147 -0.93 6.69 -15.41
N LEU A 148 -1.81 7.65 -15.06
CA LEU A 148 -2.92 7.43 -14.16
C LEU A 148 -4.22 7.33 -14.95
N ALA A 149 -4.87 6.19 -14.92
CA ALA A 149 -6.16 5.99 -15.56
C ALA A 149 -7.26 5.78 -14.54
N ASN A 150 -8.35 6.53 -14.62
CA ASN A 150 -9.48 6.38 -13.71
C ASN A 150 -10.83 6.47 -14.44
N ARG A 151 -11.87 5.85 -13.86
CA ARG A 151 -13.23 5.93 -14.40
C ARG A 151 -13.71 7.38 -14.50
N THR A 152 -13.47 8.18 -13.48
CA THR A 152 -13.67 9.63 -13.46
C THR A 152 -12.36 10.29 -13.83
N SER A 153 -12.23 10.78 -15.07
CA SER A 153 -10.98 11.33 -15.63
C SER A 153 -10.46 12.52 -14.83
N GLU A 154 -11.33 13.36 -14.32
CA GLU A 154 -11.02 14.56 -13.54
C GLU A 154 -10.18 14.21 -12.31
N LYS A 155 -10.49 13.09 -11.62
CA LYS A 155 -9.73 12.64 -10.45
C LYS A 155 -8.29 12.25 -10.79
N SER A 156 -8.08 11.55 -11.90
CA SER A 156 -6.72 11.17 -12.33
C SER A 156 -5.92 12.38 -12.82
N VAL A 157 -6.56 13.32 -13.52
CA VAL A 157 -5.93 14.56 -13.99
C VAL A 157 -5.53 15.44 -12.78
N GLN A 158 -6.43 15.60 -11.83
CA GLN A 158 -6.14 16.37 -10.62
C GLN A 158 -4.99 15.75 -9.84
N LEU A 159 -5.07 14.44 -9.54
CA LEU A 159 -4.02 13.73 -8.80
C LEU A 159 -2.66 13.81 -9.53
N ALA A 160 -2.65 13.62 -10.85
CA ALA A 160 -1.44 13.77 -11.64
C ALA A 160 -0.83 15.19 -11.50
N SER A 161 -1.67 16.23 -11.56
CA SER A 161 -1.25 17.63 -11.39
C SER A 161 -0.56 17.88 -10.04
N GLU A 162 -1.08 17.32 -8.95
CA GLU A 162 -0.52 17.48 -7.61
C GLU A 162 0.88 16.83 -7.47
N PHE A 163 1.14 15.77 -8.25
CA PHE A 163 2.39 15.01 -8.21
C PHE A 163 3.41 15.39 -9.27
N LEU A 164 3.11 16.32 -10.21
CA LEU A 164 4.06 16.80 -11.23
C LEU A 164 5.38 17.32 -10.63
N LYS A 165 5.35 17.86 -9.43
CA LYS A 165 6.54 18.33 -8.69
C LYS A 165 7.53 17.22 -8.32
N TYR A 166 7.09 15.96 -8.32
CA TYR A 166 7.92 14.80 -7.98
C TYR A 166 8.43 14.05 -9.23
N GLY A 167 7.81 14.23 -10.40
CA GLY A 167 8.23 13.55 -11.61
C GLY A 167 7.18 13.59 -12.73
N LYS A 168 7.43 12.83 -13.80
CA LYS A 168 6.54 12.78 -14.96
C LYS A 168 5.32 11.91 -14.67
N VAL A 169 4.17 12.53 -14.50
CA VAL A 169 2.89 11.84 -14.30
C VAL A 169 1.80 12.49 -15.16
N CYS A 170 0.94 11.68 -15.77
CA CYS A 170 -0.19 12.12 -16.60
C CYS A 170 -1.47 11.41 -16.21
N GLY A 171 -2.58 12.13 -16.06
CA GLY A 171 -3.89 11.59 -15.73
C GLY A 171 -4.87 11.65 -16.90
N PHE A 172 -5.72 10.62 -17.05
CA PHE A 172 -6.75 10.55 -18.10
C PHE A 172 -7.86 9.54 -17.75
N GLY A 173 -8.90 9.50 -18.56
CA GLY A 173 -10.02 8.56 -18.41
C GLY A 173 -9.61 7.13 -18.79
N ILE A 174 -10.12 6.12 -18.09
CA ILE A 174 -9.81 4.72 -18.35
C ILE A 174 -10.12 4.28 -19.79
N ASN A 175 -11.15 4.87 -20.41
CA ASN A 175 -11.52 4.65 -21.80
C ASN A 175 -10.52 5.22 -22.83
N GLN A 176 -9.55 5.99 -22.39
CA GLN A 176 -8.49 6.56 -23.23
C GLN A 176 -7.20 5.73 -23.21
N ILE A 177 -7.15 4.63 -22.45
CA ILE A 177 -6.02 3.71 -22.46
C ILE A 177 -5.84 3.16 -23.88
N LYS A 178 -4.63 3.34 -24.42
CA LYS A 178 -4.28 2.82 -25.74
C LYS A 178 -3.80 1.37 -25.64
N SER A 179 -3.99 0.61 -26.73
CA SER A 179 -3.46 -0.76 -26.85
C SER A 179 -1.94 -0.79 -27.14
N LYS A 180 -1.19 0.13 -26.53
CA LYS A 180 0.27 0.20 -26.61
C LYS A 180 0.85 -0.40 -25.34
N PRO A 181 1.79 -1.38 -25.44
CA PRO A 181 2.40 -1.98 -24.27
C PRO A 181 3.08 -0.95 -23.35
N VAL A 182 2.96 -1.19 -22.04
CA VAL A 182 3.72 -0.53 -20.98
C VAL A 182 4.55 -1.57 -20.23
N ASP A 183 5.49 -1.17 -19.37
CA ASP A 183 6.35 -2.11 -18.64
C ASP A 183 5.64 -2.72 -17.43
N ILE A 184 4.89 -1.89 -16.69
CA ILE A 184 4.22 -2.29 -15.43
C ILE A 184 2.80 -1.74 -15.42
N ILE A 185 1.84 -2.56 -15.01
CA ILE A 185 0.46 -2.13 -14.76
C ILE A 185 0.12 -2.45 -13.31
N ILE A 186 -0.30 -1.43 -12.56
CA ILE A 186 -0.72 -1.56 -11.16
C ILE A 186 -2.23 -1.32 -11.07
N ASN A 187 -2.97 -2.33 -10.63
CA ASN A 187 -4.39 -2.17 -10.31
C ASN A 187 -4.54 -1.70 -8.86
N ALA A 188 -4.90 -0.44 -8.68
CA ALA A 188 -5.17 0.19 -7.39
C ALA A 188 -6.68 0.43 -7.16
N THR A 189 -7.55 -0.29 -7.88
CA THR A 189 -9.00 -0.21 -7.69
C THR A 189 -9.49 -1.29 -6.73
N SER A 190 -10.65 -1.04 -6.10
CA SER A 190 -11.36 -2.04 -5.31
C SER A 190 -12.23 -3.00 -6.14
N ALA A 191 -12.23 -2.88 -7.47
CA ALA A 191 -13.10 -3.67 -8.34
C ALA A 191 -12.89 -5.19 -8.18
N SER A 192 -11.66 -5.62 -7.90
CA SER A 192 -11.34 -7.04 -7.67
C SER A 192 -12.04 -7.62 -6.43
N ILE A 193 -12.44 -6.80 -5.44
CA ILE A 193 -13.20 -7.25 -4.27
C ILE A 193 -14.57 -7.79 -4.70
N ASP A 194 -15.21 -7.12 -5.65
CA ASP A 194 -16.53 -7.49 -6.18
C ASP A 194 -16.42 -8.50 -7.33
N GLY A 195 -15.24 -9.09 -7.55
CA GLY A 195 -14.99 -9.99 -8.67
C GLY A 195 -15.03 -9.32 -10.05
N ALA A 196 -14.97 -7.99 -10.09
CA ALA A 196 -15.01 -7.18 -11.30
C ALA A 196 -13.61 -6.69 -11.72
N MET A 197 -13.51 -6.29 -12.98
CA MET A 197 -12.31 -5.67 -13.52
C MET A 197 -12.71 -4.52 -14.46
N PRO A 198 -11.99 -3.41 -14.46
CA PRO A 198 -12.17 -2.38 -15.48
C PRO A 198 -11.92 -2.94 -16.88
N ALA A 199 -12.71 -2.50 -17.86
CA ALA A 199 -12.46 -2.86 -19.26
C ALA A 199 -11.14 -2.23 -19.74
N LEU A 200 -10.15 -3.07 -20.02
CA LEU A 200 -8.81 -2.67 -20.48
C LEU A 200 -8.51 -3.29 -21.85
N PRO A 201 -7.85 -2.56 -22.77
CA PRO A 201 -7.40 -3.15 -24.03
C PRO A 201 -6.26 -4.14 -23.76
N GLY A 202 -6.39 -5.40 -24.20
CA GLY A 202 -5.43 -6.48 -23.92
C GLY A 202 -4.00 -6.18 -24.40
N GLY A 203 -3.85 -5.40 -25.46
CA GLY A 203 -2.51 -5.03 -25.98
C GLY A 203 -1.67 -4.19 -25.01
N VAL A 204 -2.27 -3.55 -24.01
CA VAL A 204 -1.53 -2.71 -23.04
C VAL A 204 -0.64 -3.53 -22.12
N CYS A 205 -1.04 -4.76 -21.77
CA CYS A 205 -0.29 -5.62 -20.84
C CYS A 205 0.69 -6.59 -21.51
N LYS A 206 0.78 -6.57 -22.86
CA LYS A 206 1.68 -7.48 -23.56
C LYS A 206 3.13 -7.30 -23.12
N GLY A 207 3.69 -8.34 -22.49
CA GLY A 207 5.05 -8.30 -21.93
C GLY A 207 5.21 -7.49 -20.63
N ALA A 208 4.12 -6.94 -20.07
CA ALA A 208 4.14 -6.19 -18.81
C ALA A 208 4.19 -7.09 -17.58
N LEU A 209 4.63 -6.52 -16.46
CA LEU A 209 4.25 -7.01 -15.12
C LEU A 209 2.88 -6.43 -14.79
N CYS A 210 1.90 -7.29 -14.46
CA CYS A 210 0.59 -6.87 -13.94
C CYS A 210 0.54 -7.12 -12.42
N TYR A 211 0.42 -6.05 -11.65
CA TYR A 211 0.42 -6.08 -10.19
C TYR A 211 -0.95 -5.62 -9.65
N ASP A 212 -1.63 -6.47 -8.89
CA ASP A 212 -2.87 -6.10 -8.22
C ASP A 212 -2.57 -5.73 -6.75
N LEU A 213 -3.03 -4.58 -6.27
CA LEU A 213 -2.88 -4.23 -4.84
C LEU A 213 -3.73 -5.12 -3.92
N MET A 214 -4.72 -5.82 -4.48
CA MET A 214 -5.47 -6.85 -3.74
C MET A 214 -4.65 -8.13 -3.61
N TYR A 215 -4.87 -8.90 -2.53
CA TYR A 215 -4.16 -10.15 -2.24
C TYR A 215 -5.11 -11.25 -1.78
N GLY A 216 -4.62 -12.50 -1.73
CA GLY A 216 -5.29 -13.66 -1.15
C GLY A 216 -5.93 -14.63 -2.12
N ALA A 217 -6.11 -14.29 -3.40
CA ALA A 217 -6.57 -15.18 -4.45
C ALA A 217 -6.13 -14.68 -5.83
N GLN A 218 -6.25 -15.53 -6.84
CA GLN A 218 -6.03 -15.09 -8.23
C GLN A 218 -7.16 -14.14 -8.64
N THR A 219 -6.88 -12.84 -8.65
CA THR A 219 -7.87 -11.80 -8.96
C THR A 219 -8.29 -11.80 -10.43
N PRO A 220 -9.46 -11.21 -10.78
CA PRO A 220 -9.85 -11.02 -12.18
C PRO A 220 -8.80 -10.27 -13.01
N PHE A 221 -8.13 -9.28 -12.41
CA PHE A 221 -7.06 -8.52 -13.06
C PHE A 221 -5.83 -9.40 -13.37
N MET A 222 -5.41 -10.27 -12.46
CA MET A 222 -4.32 -11.22 -12.70
C MET A 222 -4.67 -12.20 -13.82
N LYS A 223 -5.91 -12.74 -13.83
CA LYS A 223 -6.40 -13.61 -14.92
C LYS A 223 -6.35 -12.91 -16.26
N TRP A 224 -6.89 -11.69 -16.32
CA TRP A 224 -6.83 -10.87 -17.53
C TRP A 224 -5.39 -10.64 -18.01
N GLY A 225 -4.45 -10.37 -17.12
CA GLY A 225 -3.03 -10.20 -17.46
C GLY A 225 -2.46 -11.45 -18.14
N LEU A 226 -2.70 -12.64 -17.56
CA LEU A 226 -2.25 -13.93 -18.12
C LEU A 226 -2.86 -14.20 -19.50
N GLU A 227 -4.16 -13.97 -19.66
CA GLU A 227 -4.89 -14.18 -20.92
C GLU A 227 -4.43 -13.23 -22.05
N ASN A 228 -3.89 -12.05 -21.68
CA ASN A 228 -3.44 -11.04 -22.63
C ASN A 228 -1.91 -10.90 -22.72
N SER A 229 -1.18 -11.98 -22.43
CA SER A 229 0.28 -12.09 -22.62
C SER A 229 1.11 -11.15 -21.72
N ALA A 230 0.67 -10.88 -20.50
CA ALA A 230 1.55 -10.32 -19.47
C ALA A 230 2.72 -11.29 -19.22
N ARG A 231 3.93 -10.79 -19.05
CA ARG A 231 5.10 -11.65 -18.74
C ARG A 231 5.09 -12.18 -17.31
N LYS A 232 4.43 -11.47 -16.40
CA LYS A 232 4.31 -11.82 -14.98
C LYS A 232 3.06 -11.20 -14.39
N VAL A 233 2.42 -11.90 -13.46
CA VAL A 233 1.34 -11.33 -12.63
C VAL A 233 1.70 -11.49 -11.16
N SER A 234 1.28 -10.55 -10.32
CA SER A 234 1.46 -10.61 -8.86
C SER A 234 0.27 -10.00 -8.15
N ASP A 235 -0.03 -10.53 -6.98
CA ASP A 235 -0.94 -9.93 -6.01
C ASP A 235 -0.19 -9.03 -5.03
N GLY A 236 -0.93 -8.31 -4.18
CA GLY A 236 -0.39 -7.34 -3.21
C GLY A 236 0.12 -7.93 -1.89
N LEU A 237 0.27 -9.26 -1.77
CA LEU A 237 0.72 -9.88 -0.52
C LEU A 237 2.13 -9.41 -0.13
N GLY A 238 3.05 -9.35 -1.10
CA GLY A 238 4.39 -8.84 -0.82
C GLY A 238 4.36 -7.40 -0.31
N MET A 239 3.61 -6.51 -0.96
CA MET A 239 3.42 -5.14 -0.48
C MET A 239 2.87 -5.10 0.96
N LEU A 240 1.91 -5.97 1.29
CA LEU A 240 1.34 -6.04 2.65
C LEU A 240 2.41 -6.36 3.70
N VAL A 241 3.30 -7.30 3.42
CA VAL A 241 4.36 -7.71 4.36
C VAL A 241 5.46 -6.65 4.41
N GLU A 242 5.88 -6.12 3.28
CA GLU A 242 6.93 -5.10 3.19
C GLU A 242 6.54 -3.80 3.91
N GLN A 243 5.29 -3.30 3.75
CA GLN A 243 4.84 -2.11 4.47
C GLN A 243 4.79 -2.34 5.99
N ALA A 244 4.45 -3.56 6.43
CA ALA A 244 4.47 -3.92 7.84
C ALA A 244 5.91 -3.98 8.39
N ALA A 245 6.87 -4.49 7.61
CA ALA A 245 8.28 -4.48 7.98
C ALA A 245 8.84 -3.05 8.12
N LEU A 246 8.43 -2.14 7.23
CA LEU A 246 8.77 -0.72 7.33
C LEU A 246 8.15 -0.06 8.57
N SER A 247 6.89 -0.40 8.92
CA SER A 247 6.26 0.05 10.16
C SER A 247 7.00 -0.47 11.39
N PHE A 248 7.40 -1.74 11.36
CA PHE A 248 8.18 -2.37 12.43
C PHE A 248 9.54 -1.68 12.61
N ASN A 249 10.22 -1.38 11.50
CA ASN A 249 11.48 -0.62 11.52
C ASN A 249 11.28 0.80 12.06
N PHE A 250 10.20 1.48 11.69
CA PHE A 250 9.88 2.82 12.17
C PHE A 250 9.69 2.86 13.69
N TRP A 251 9.13 1.80 14.28
CA TRP A 251 8.95 1.69 15.74
C TRP A 251 10.22 1.27 16.48
N HIS A 252 10.95 0.30 15.95
CA HIS A 252 12.00 -0.43 16.67
C HIS A 252 13.42 -0.16 16.18
N ALA A 253 13.59 0.58 15.07
CA ALA A 253 14.87 0.77 14.38
C ALA A 253 15.56 -0.58 14.03
N LYS A 254 14.75 -1.61 13.72
CA LYS A 254 15.20 -2.95 13.31
C LYS A 254 14.38 -3.42 12.11
N SER A 255 15.05 -3.95 11.10
CA SER A 255 14.42 -4.47 9.89
C SER A 255 14.28 -5.99 9.97
N PRO A 256 13.05 -6.53 10.05
CA PRO A 256 12.80 -7.96 9.99
C PRO A 256 12.94 -8.47 8.55
N ARG A 257 13.10 -9.79 8.40
CA ARG A 257 13.04 -10.45 7.09
C ARG A 257 11.59 -10.65 6.67
N THR A 258 11.31 -10.40 5.40
CA THR A 258 9.95 -10.45 4.84
C THR A 258 9.68 -11.75 4.09
N ASP A 259 10.71 -12.36 3.49
CA ASP A 259 10.62 -13.55 2.65
C ASP A 259 9.97 -14.77 3.35
N SER A 260 10.36 -15.03 4.60
CA SER A 260 9.80 -16.12 5.41
C SER A 260 8.31 -15.90 5.73
N VAL A 261 7.93 -14.66 6.02
CA VAL A 261 6.53 -14.32 6.36
C VAL A 261 5.65 -14.37 5.11
N ILE A 262 6.14 -13.89 3.96
CA ILE A 262 5.42 -14.02 2.68
C ILE A 262 5.17 -15.49 2.36
N SER A 263 6.20 -16.36 2.50
CA SER A 263 6.09 -17.80 2.26
C SER A 263 5.07 -18.45 3.19
N LEU A 264 5.15 -18.16 4.49
CA LEU A 264 4.22 -18.67 5.51
C LEU A 264 2.75 -18.33 5.18
N ILE A 265 2.48 -17.07 4.78
CA ILE A 265 1.13 -16.65 4.43
C ILE A 265 0.64 -17.35 3.16
N ARG A 266 1.49 -17.54 2.16
CA ARG A 266 1.13 -18.27 0.92
C ARG A 266 0.79 -19.73 1.20
N GLU A 267 1.54 -20.41 2.06
CA GLU A 267 1.29 -21.80 2.45
C GLU A 267 -0.01 -21.99 3.26
N THR A 268 -0.37 -20.99 4.07
CA THR A 268 -1.56 -21.08 4.93
C THR A 268 -2.86 -20.72 4.20
N ASN A 269 -2.78 -19.96 3.10
CA ASN A 269 -3.95 -19.49 2.34
C ASN A 269 -4.07 -20.13 0.93
N GLY A 270 -3.19 -21.04 0.57
CA GLY A 270 -3.25 -21.86 -0.65
C GLY A 270 -3.88 -23.20 -0.35
#